data_5c0d25e832b53b4abb152f00d9ce108d
#
_entry.id   5c0d25e832b53b4abb152f00d9ce108d
#
_cell.length_a   1.000
_cell.length_b   1.000
_cell.length_c   1.000
_cell.angle_alpha   90.00
_cell.angle_beta   90.00
_cell.angle_gamma   90.00
#
_symmetry.space_group_name_H-M   'P 1'
#
loop_
_entity.id
_entity.type
_entity.pdbx_description
1 polymer ?
#
loop_
_entity_poly.entity_id
_entity_poly.type
_entity_poly.pdbx_seq_one_letter_code
_entity_poly.pdbx_strand_id
1 'polypeptide(L)' 'MKKINAKDLREKYYFVLYDMNDYPICYFDNFDELKQHLNYPLKKINYMLNIYGNLIHIKIGDKLYKLFATNELENF' A
#
# COMPACT_ATOMS: atom_id res chain seq x y z
N MET A 1 -15.18 3.93 -11.99
CA MET A 1 -13.94 3.81 -11.23
C MET A 1 -13.29 2.46 -11.48
N LYS A 2 -12.01 2.47 -11.75
CA LYS A 2 -11.29 1.25 -12.01
C LYS A 2 -10.97 0.53 -10.71
N LYS A 3 -11.29 -0.75 -10.67
CA LYS A 3 -10.91 -1.57 -9.53
C LYS A 3 -9.53 -2.15 -9.73
N ILE A 4 -8.78 -2.22 -8.64
CA ILE A 4 -7.49 -2.89 -8.64
C ILE A 4 -7.75 -4.36 -8.34
N ASN A 5 -7.29 -5.26 -9.20
CA ASN A 5 -7.39 -6.68 -8.86
C ASN A 5 -6.13 -7.11 -8.11
N ALA A 6 -6.24 -8.23 -7.39
CA ALA A 6 -5.17 -8.67 -6.51
C ALA A 6 -3.89 -8.98 -7.27
N LYS A 7 -4.01 -9.51 -8.48
CA LYS A 7 -2.84 -9.83 -9.28
C LYS A 7 -2.07 -8.58 -9.67
N ASP A 8 -2.78 -7.53 -10.12
CA ASP A 8 -2.13 -6.29 -10.48
C ASP A 8 -1.52 -5.60 -9.26
N LEU A 9 -2.21 -5.63 -8.14
CA LEU A 9 -1.68 -5.03 -6.92
C LEU A 9 -0.36 -5.69 -6.53
N ARG A 10 -0.29 -6.99 -6.67
CA ARG A 10 0.91 -7.74 -6.32
C ARG A 10 2.05 -7.52 -7.31
N GLU A 11 1.75 -7.43 -8.59
CA GLU A 11 2.77 -7.46 -9.63
C GLU A 11 3.16 -6.10 -10.18
N LYS A 12 2.26 -5.13 -10.11
CA LYS A 12 2.46 -3.86 -10.82
C LYS A 12 2.52 -2.64 -9.91
N TYR A 13 2.22 -2.80 -8.64
CA TYR A 13 2.18 -1.66 -7.72
C TYR A 13 3.39 -1.65 -6.82
N TYR A 14 3.79 -0.45 -6.44
CA TYR A 14 4.76 -0.24 -5.39
C TYR A 14 4.09 0.60 -4.30
N PHE A 15 4.70 0.60 -3.13
CA PHE A 15 4.06 1.11 -1.93
C PHE A 15 5.00 2.02 -1.16
N VAL A 16 4.42 3.02 -0.53
CA VAL A 16 5.18 3.88 0.40
C VAL A 16 4.42 3.92 1.72
N LEU A 17 5.14 3.67 2.79
CA LEU A 17 4.57 3.73 4.14
C LEU A 17 4.94 5.07 4.77
N TYR A 18 3.93 5.76 5.28
CA TYR A 18 4.09 7.04 5.97
C TYR A 18 3.59 6.94 7.39
N ASP A 19 4.17 7.74 8.29
CA ASP A 19 3.55 7.88 9.61
C ASP A 19 2.37 8.85 9.51
N MET A 20 1.69 9.10 10.62
CA MET A 20 0.50 9.94 10.60
C MET A 20 0.83 11.43 10.43
N ASN A 21 2.09 11.79 10.48
CA ASN A 21 2.57 13.15 10.20
C ASN A 21 3.05 13.30 8.77
N ASP A 22 2.78 12.31 7.92
CA ASP A 22 3.15 12.31 6.51
C ASP A 22 4.65 12.20 6.24
N TYR A 23 5.42 11.70 7.20
CA TYR A 23 6.82 11.40 6.96
C TYR A 23 6.96 10.03 6.35
N PRO A 24 7.67 9.90 5.22
CA PRO A 24 7.90 8.58 4.63
C PRO A 24 8.82 7.76 5.52
N ILE A 25 8.38 6.53 5.79
CA ILE A 25 9.11 5.60 6.65
C ILE A 25 9.85 4.58 5.81
N CYS A 26 9.17 4.03 4.81
CA CYS A 26 9.71 2.92 4.05
C CYS A 26 9.08 2.87 2.67
N TYR A 27 9.88 2.45 1.70
CA TYR A 27 9.44 2.26 0.32
C TYR A 27 9.53 0.78 -0.01
N PHE A 28 8.50 0.26 -0.67
CA PHE A 28 8.47 -1.14 -1.10
C PHE A 28 8.28 -1.22 -2.60
N ASP A 29 9.18 -1.91 -3.29
CA ASP A 29 9.12 -2.05 -4.73
C ASP A 29 7.94 -2.91 -5.20
N ASN A 30 7.46 -3.79 -4.34
CA ASN A 30 6.37 -4.69 -4.68
C ASN A 30 5.69 -5.17 -3.41
N PHE A 31 4.59 -5.89 -3.58
CA PHE A 31 3.84 -6.37 -2.42
C PHE A 31 4.61 -7.38 -1.59
N ASP A 32 5.44 -8.20 -2.23
CA ASP A 32 6.18 -9.21 -1.48
C ASP A 32 7.13 -8.57 -0.47
N GLU A 33 7.77 -7.45 -0.83
CA GLU A 33 8.61 -6.72 0.12
C GLU A 33 7.79 -6.14 1.25
N LEU A 34 6.63 -5.57 0.94
CA LEU A 34 5.75 -5.04 1.96
C LEU A 34 5.34 -6.14 2.93
N LYS A 35 4.98 -7.29 2.42
CA LYS A 35 4.53 -8.41 3.25
C LYS A 35 5.63 -8.89 4.19
N GLN A 36 6.86 -8.89 3.74
CA GLN A 36 7.98 -9.30 4.58
C GLN A 36 8.14 -8.38 5.80
N HIS A 37 7.88 -7.10 5.62
CA HIS A 37 8.05 -6.13 6.69
C HIS A 37 6.81 -5.98 7.56
N LEU A 38 5.63 -5.97 6.94
CA LEU A 38 4.40 -5.64 7.65
C LEU A 38 3.52 -6.84 7.94
N ASN A 39 3.72 -7.93 7.23
CA ASN A 39 2.90 -9.14 7.38
C ASN A 39 1.40 -8.84 7.27
N TYR A 40 1.04 -8.00 6.33
CA TYR A 40 -0.33 -7.55 6.14
C TYR A 40 -0.95 -8.29 4.95
N PRO A 41 -2.19 -8.82 5.07
CA PRO A 41 -2.77 -9.64 4.01
C PRO A 41 -3.04 -8.84 2.75
N LEU A 42 -2.68 -9.43 1.60
CA LEU A 42 -2.92 -8.80 0.32
C LEU A 42 -4.40 -8.51 0.09
N LYS A 43 -5.27 -9.45 0.45
CA LYS A 43 -6.71 -9.28 0.24
C LYS A 43 -7.26 -8.08 0.98
N LYS A 44 -6.78 -7.84 2.20
CA LYS A 44 -7.25 -6.72 2.98
C LYS A 44 -6.79 -5.40 2.39
N ILE A 45 -5.55 -5.32 1.96
CA ILE A 45 -5.04 -4.11 1.31
C ILE A 45 -5.79 -3.85 0.02
N ASN A 46 -5.98 -4.88 -0.79
CA ASN A 46 -6.71 -4.76 -2.05
C ASN A 46 -8.14 -4.26 -1.81
N TYR A 47 -8.81 -4.79 -0.82
CA TYR A 47 -10.16 -4.37 -0.47
C TYR A 47 -10.19 -2.90 -0.08
N MET A 48 -9.28 -2.48 0.79
CA MET A 48 -9.26 -1.11 1.26
C MET A 48 -8.92 -0.12 0.15
N LEU A 49 -7.98 -0.47 -0.73
CA LEU A 49 -7.63 0.42 -1.83
C LEU A 49 -8.80 0.59 -2.80
N ASN A 50 -9.59 -0.44 -3.01
CA ASN A 50 -10.75 -0.34 -3.89
C ASN A 50 -11.88 0.47 -3.29
N ILE A 51 -11.92 0.60 -1.96
CA ILE A 51 -12.96 1.39 -1.30
C ILE A 51 -12.51 2.83 -1.08
N TYR A 52 -11.29 3.03 -0.61
CA TYR A 52 -10.83 4.33 -0.13
C TYR A 52 -9.89 5.06 -1.09
N GLY A 53 -9.42 4.38 -2.14
CA GLY A 53 -8.49 4.98 -3.07
C GLY A 53 -7.05 4.60 -2.76
N ASN A 54 -6.11 5.34 -3.36
CA ASN A 54 -4.70 4.96 -3.33
C ASN A 54 -4.00 5.14 -1.99
N LEU A 55 -4.60 5.86 -1.08
CA LEU A 55 -4.04 6.09 0.25
C LEU A 55 -4.97 5.51 1.28
N ILE A 56 -4.46 4.60 2.10
CA ILE A 56 -5.27 3.95 3.13
C ILE A 56 -4.57 4.07 4.47
N HIS A 57 -5.37 3.92 5.53
CA HIS A 57 -4.84 3.88 6.89
C HIS A 57 -4.77 2.44 7.34
N ILE A 58 -3.62 2.04 7.86
CA ILE A 58 -3.45 0.69 8.37
C ILE A 58 -2.93 0.77 9.81
N LYS A 59 -3.27 -0.25 10.57
CA LYS A 59 -2.82 -0.34 11.97
C LYS A 59 -1.82 -1.48 12.10
N ILE A 60 -0.65 -1.15 12.63
CA ILE A 60 0.39 -2.14 12.86
C ILE A 60 0.72 -2.07 14.35
N GLY A 61 0.40 -3.15 15.07
CA GLY A 61 0.51 -3.10 16.52
C GLY A 61 -0.45 -2.08 17.07
N ASP A 62 0.06 -1.11 17.81
CA ASP A 62 -0.75 -0.07 18.42
C ASP A 62 -0.76 1.23 17.63
N LYS A 63 -0.06 1.29 16.52
CA LYS A 63 0.12 2.55 15.80
C LYS A 63 -0.57 2.54 14.47
N LEU A 64 -1.03 3.72 14.07
CA LEU A 64 -1.62 3.93 12.76
C LEU A 64 -0.58 4.47 11.80
N TYR A 65 -0.68 4.03 10.55
CA TYR A 65 0.20 4.47 9.48
C TYR A 65 -0.65 4.73 8.23
N LYS A 66 -0.08 5.47 7.30
CA LYS A 66 -0.67 5.66 5.98
C LYS A 66 0.10 4.83 4.98
N LEU A 67 -0.62 4.10 4.13
CA LEU A 67 0.01 3.32 3.07
C LEU A 67 -0.48 3.84 1.73
N PHE A 68 0.46 4.26 0.90
CA PHE A 68 0.17 4.74 -0.44
C PHE A 68 0.57 3.69 -1.46
N ALA A 69 -0.31 3.40 -2.41
CA ALA A 69 -0.05 2.41 -3.46
C ALA A 69 -0.22 3.07 -4.82
N THR A 70 0.73 2.86 -5.71
CA THR A 70 0.67 3.45 -7.03
C THR A 70 1.43 2.60 -8.03
N ASN A 71 1.07 2.73 -9.30
CA ASN A 71 1.79 2.10 -10.40
C ASN A 71 2.25 3.12 -11.43
N GLU A 72 2.39 4.38 -11.03
CA GLU A 72 2.65 5.47 -11.96
C GLU A 72 4.05 6.05 -11.84
N LEU A 73 5.05 5.16 -11.89
CA LEU A 73 6.44 5.60 -11.80
C LEU A 73 6.87 6.50 -12.95
N GLU A 74 6.37 6.23 -14.12
CA GLU A 74 6.80 6.92 -15.32
C GLU A 74 6.35 8.36 -15.38
N ASN A 75 5.57 8.82 -14.43
CA ASN A 75 5.04 10.18 -14.43
C ASN A 75 5.96 11.19 -13.74
N PHE A 76 7.16 10.78 -13.43
CA PHE A 76 8.13 11.69 -12.82
C PHE A 76 8.95 12.42 -13.84
#